data_f8e8650e18b3c83fc33123a101f0ecf4
#
_entry.id   f8e8650e18b3c83fc33123a101f0ecf4
#
_cell.length_a   1.000
_cell.length_b   1.000
_cell.length_c   1.000
_cell.angle_alpha   90.00
_cell.angle_beta   90.00
_cell.angle_gamma   90.00
#
_symmetry.space_group_name_H-M   'P 1'
#
loop_
_entity.id
_entity.type
_entity.pdbx_description
1 polymer ?
#
loop_
_entity_poly.entity_id
_entity_poly.type
_entity_poly.pdbx_seq_one_letter_code
_entity_poly.pdbx_strand_id
1 'polypeptide(L)'
;MKERGLNPRDLIPYIGSQSGVYQILLGKRGLSMPMARALHKHLGISAESLLREPVPGPMPSNESTDGMRWDRFPLKVMVKRGWIPDGPNLAGRSEELLRGLIDRAQGGNAPALYRKNDQGRINAKVDPYALKAWCWQVMATANERLPVANYEPGVVTLDFLNQVAQLSRLGDGPRHAKDLLEEHGIPLVILPHLPRTYLDGAALRLQDGRPVIGLTLRYDRIDNFWFCLLHELAHVGRHLNGSESDAFIDDLTLRKSDGRPEDPREAQADEWAEEALIPSEVWEATDMRNSPTAIGLLSLANELKIHPAIIAGRIRFERKNYRLLSQFVGAGQIRRQFDAPNSDSKW
;
A
#
# COMPACT_ATOMS: atom_id res chain seq x y z
N MET A 1 5.33 22.92 29.51
CA MET A 1 5.90 24.25 29.15
C MET A 1 4.83 25.34 29.17
N LYS A 2 3.74 25.23 28.41
CA LYS A 2 2.68 26.26 28.36
C LYS A 2 2.07 26.56 29.73
N GLU A 3 1.82 25.58 30.57
CA GLU A 3 1.24 25.74 31.91
C GLU A 3 2.15 26.47 32.91
N ARG A 4 3.45 26.55 32.62
CA ARG A 4 4.46 27.18 33.50
C ARG A 4 5.13 28.39 32.87
N GLY A 5 4.70 28.87 31.73
CA GLY A 5 5.24 30.05 31.05
C GLY A 5 6.69 29.89 30.57
N LEU A 6 7.19 28.65 30.45
CA LEU A 6 8.57 28.38 30.05
C LEU A 6 8.72 28.42 28.53
N ASN A 7 9.73 29.16 28.06
CA ASN A 7 10.15 29.21 26.66
C ASN A 7 11.26 28.16 26.36
N PRO A 8 11.41 27.70 25.11
CA PRO A 8 12.49 26.79 24.75
C PRO A 8 13.89 27.28 25.14
N ARG A 9 14.11 28.59 25.19
CA ARG A 9 15.38 29.19 25.60
C ARG A 9 15.73 28.93 27.06
N ASP A 10 14.74 28.81 27.92
CA ASP A 10 14.91 28.54 29.34
C ASP A 10 15.43 27.15 29.64
N LEU A 11 15.38 26.25 28.67
CA LEU A 11 15.87 24.88 28.75
C LEU A 11 17.35 24.75 28.32
N ILE A 12 17.93 25.77 27.65
CA ILE A 12 19.29 25.71 27.11
C ILE A 12 20.35 25.44 28.21
N PRO A 13 20.28 26.08 29.41
CA PRO A 13 21.26 25.83 30.47
C PRO A 13 21.29 24.36 30.94
N TYR A 14 20.20 23.62 30.76
CA TYR A 14 20.06 22.24 31.25
C TYR A 14 20.23 21.19 30.16
N ILE A 15 20.11 21.58 28.89
CA ILE A 15 20.21 20.70 27.72
C ILE A 15 21.49 20.94 26.92
N GLY A 16 22.06 22.15 27.03
CA GLY A 16 23.38 22.50 26.49
C GLY A 16 23.37 23.29 25.20
N SER A 17 22.34 23.18 24.32
CA SER A 17 22.28 23.99 23.10
C SER A 17 20.86 24.21 22.61
N GLN A 18 20.64 25.30 21.89
CA GLN A 18 19.34 25.62 21.31
C GLN A 18 18.86 24.51 20.34
N SER A 19 19.75 23.99 19.51
CA SER A 19 19.46 22.87 18.61
C SER A 19 19.07 21.61 19.39
N GLY A 20 19.80 21.29 20.49
CA GLY A 20 19.50 20.17 21.36
C GLY A 20 18.13 20.30 22.03
N VAL A 21 17.75 21.51 22.48
CA VAL A 21 16.41 21.78 23.02
C VAL A 21 15.32 21.49 21.98
N TYR A 22 15.48 22.00 20.76
CA TYR A 22 14.50 21.76 19.70
C TYR A 22 14.40 20.27 19.33
N GLN A 23 15.53 19.56 19.24
CA GLN A 23 15.53 18.12 18.96
C GLN A 23 14.81 17.30 20.04
N ILE A 24 14.97 17.66 21.32
CA ILE A 24 14.29 16.99 22.43
C ILE A 24 12.79 17.34 22.45
N LEU A 25 12.44 18.61 22.24
CA LEU A 25 11.05 19.06 22.19
C LEU A 25 10.28 18.48 21.01
N LEU A 26 10.97 18.16 19.91
CA LEU A 26 10.42 17.49 18.73
C LEU A 26 10.47 15.95 18.83
N GLY A 27 10.88 15.40 19.97
CA GLY A 27 10.98 13.94 20.13
C GLY A 27 12.09 13.27 19.30
N LYS A 28 12.91 14.05 18.59
CA LYS A 28 14.02 13.54 17.73
C LYS A 28 15.24 13.08 18.53
N ARG A 29 15.30 13.44 19.80
CA ARG A 29 16.38 13.06 20.72
C ARG A 29 15.82 12.83 22.11
N GLY A 30 16.16 11.68 22.72
CA GLY A 30 15.79 11.39 24.11
C GLY A 30 16.50 12.29 25.13
N LEU A 31 15.88 12.54 26.28
CA LEU A 31 16.51 13.17 27.43
C LEU A 31 17.54 12.21 28.04
N SER A 32 18.77 12.66 28.26
CA SER A 32 19.69 11.90 29.06
C SER A 32 19.33 12.00 30.56
N MET A 33 19.71 11.01 31.37
CA MET A 33 19.46 11.04 32.82
C MET A 33 19.98 12.29 33.52
N PRO A 34 21.19 12.82 33.17
CA PRO A 34 21.64 14.11 33.71
C PRO A 34 20.74 15.29 33.35
N MET A 35 20.26 15.35 32.11
CA MET A 35 19.32 16.40 31.65
C MET A 35 17.97 16.30 32.37
N ALA A 36 17.43 15.09 32.51
CA ALA A 36 16.17 14.87 33.24
C ALA A 36 16.27 15.30 34.69
N ARG A 37 17.38 14.96 35.37
CA ARG A 37 17.66 15.40 36.75
C ARG A 37 17.78 16.92 36.88
N ALA A 38 18.45 17.56 35.95
CA ALA A 38 18.60 19.02 35.93
C ALA A 38 17.25 19.73 35.72
N LEU A 39 16.43 19.25 34.80
CA LEU A 39 15.09 19.78 34.55
C LEU A 39 14.15 19.57 35.76
N HIS A 40 14.24 18.41 36.40
CA HIS A 40 13.48 18.13 37.62
C HIS A 40 13.89 19.08 38.76
N LYS A 41 15.21 19.18 39.03
CA LYS A 41 15.73 19.95 40.17
C LYS A 41 15.55 21.47 40.03
N HIS A 42 15.76 22.00 38.83
CA HIS A 42 15.80 23.45 38.62
C HIS A 42 14.52 24.04 38.05
N LEU A 43 13.74 23.26 37.30
CA LEU A 43 12.47 23.73 36.73
C LEU A 43 11.25 23.03 37.35
N GLY A 44 11.44 22.16 38.34
CA GLY A 44 10.35 21.51 39.08
C GLY A 44 9.47 20.60 38.19
N ILE A 45 9.99 20.16 37.02
CA ILE A 45 9.24 19.22 36.16
C ILE A 45 9.26 17.87 36.83
N SER A 46 8.11 17.20 37.00
CA SER A 46 8.06 15.93 37.70
C SER A 46 8.92 14.88 37.01
N ALA A 47 9.68 14.10 37.81
CA ALA A 47 10.50 13.01 37.29
C ALA A 47 9.65 12.00 36.50
N GLU A 48 8.42 11.75 36.94
CA GLU A 48 7.45 10.90 36.26
C GLU A 48 7.10 11.40 34.85
N SER A 49 6.94 12.73 34.66
CA SER A 49 6.71 13.32 33.34
C SER A 49 7.94 13.30 32.43
N LEU A 50 9.15 13.29 33.02
CA LEU A 50 10.40 13.27 32.25
C LEU A 50 10.88 11.86 31.92
N LEU A 51 10.48 10.86 32.70
CA LEU A 51 10.87 9.46 32.59
C LEU A 51 9.73 8.57 32.06
N ARG A 52 8.53 9.14 31.90
CA ARG A 52 7.45 8.41 31.24
C ARG A 52 7.94 7.98 29.88
N GLU A 53 7.99 6.65 29.66
CA GLU A 53 8.02 6.15 28.29
C GLU A 53 6.87 6.83 27.55
N PRO A 54 7.09 7.34 26.34
CA PRO A 54 5.99 7.90 25.56
C PRO A 54 4.93 6.80 25.45
N VAL A 55 3.88 6.92 26.29
CA VAL A 55 2.63 6.23 26.00
C VAL A 55 2.31 6.73 24.58
N PRO A 56 2.05 5.87 23.60
CA PRO A 56 1.50 6.32 22.36
C PRO A 56 0.14 6.97 22.69
N GLY A 57 0.19 8.24 23.06
CA GLY A 57 -0.97 9.10 23.04
C GLY A 57 -1.35 9.24 21.56
N PRO A 58 -2.62 9.62 21.25
CA PRO A 58 -2.96 9.93 19.89
C PRO A 58 -1.86 10.87 19.36
N MET A 59 -1.10 10.39 18.39
CA MET A 59 -0.05 11.18 17.74
C MET A 59 -0.69 12.50 17.35
N PRO A 60 -0.07 13.66 17.65
CA PRO A 60 -0.57 14.90 17.14
C PRO A 60 -0.64 14.77 15.63
N SER A 61 -1.83 14.84 15.08
CA SER A 61 -2.19 14.76 13.66
C SER A 61 -1.69 15.99 12.88
N ASN A 62 -0.50 16.51 13.20
CA ASN A 62 0.16 17.64 12.58
C ASN A 62 1.62 17.29 12.32
N GLU A 63 1.90 16.28 11.49
CA GLU A 63 3.08 16.37 10.66
C GLU A 63 2.71 17.35 9.55
N SER A 64 3.31 18.51 9.65
CA SER A 64 3.07 19.66 8.80
C SER A 64 3.19 19.25 7.33
N THR A 65 2.13 19.46 6.59
CA THR A 65 2.15 19.63 5.13
C THR A 65 2.97 20.88 4.74
N ASP A 66 3.66 21.48 5.69
CA ASP A 66 4.60 22.57 5.52
C ASP A 66 5.73 22.13 4.59
N GLY A 67 5.77 22.73 3.42
CA GLY A 67 6.72 22.42 2.35
C GLY A 67 6.14 21.55 1.22
N MET A 68 4.89 21.10 1.31
CA MET A 68 4.28 20.37 0.21
C MET A 68 3.99 21.28 -0.98
N ARG A 69 4.47 20.89 -2.15
CA ARG A 69 4.21 21.62 -3.40
C ARG A 69 2.84 21.19 -3.97
N TRP A 70 1.76 21.80 -3.47
CA TRP A 70 0.37 21.51 -3.84
C TRP A 70 0.11 21.71 -5.35
N ASP A 71 0.86 22.60 -5.98
CA ASP A 71 0.83 22.89 -7.40
C ASP A 71 1.33 21.74 -8.29
N ARG A 72 2.04 20.75 -7.71
CA ARG A 72 2.62 19.62 -8.44
C ARG A 72 1.67 18.44 -8.63
N PHE A 73 0.57 18.41 -7.92
CA PHE A 73 -0.41 17.35 -8.05
C PHE A 73 -1.13 17.39 -9.41
N PRO A 74 -1.53 16.24 -9.97
CA PRO A 74 -2.19 16.17 -11.28
C PRO A 74 -3.68 16.57 -11.20
N LEU A 75 -3.99 17.79 -10.70
CA LEU A 75 -5.32 18.26 -10.35
C LEU A 75 -6.34 18.07 -11.49
N LYS A 76 -5.95 18.40 -12.74
CA LYS A 76 -6.86 18.26 -13.90
C LYS A 76 -7.34 16.82 -14.11
N VAL A 77 -6.47 15.84 -13.89
CA VAL A 77 -6.82 14.42 -14.01
C VAL A 77 -7.69 13.99 -12.83
N MET A 78 -7.39 14.49 -11.64
CA MET A 78 -8.17 14.22 -10.43
C MET A 78 -9.59 14.77 -10.53
N VAL A 79 -9.77 16.00 -11.02
CA VAL A 79 -11.08 16.59 -11.33
C VAL A 79 -11.83 15.75 -12.36
N LYS A 80 -11.17 15.41 -13.49
CA LYS A 80 -11.81 14.60 -14.55
C LYS A 80 -12.30 13.24 -14.03
N ARG A 81 -11.66 12.70 -12.98
CA ARG A 81 -12.04 11.44 -12.34
C ARG A 81 -13.01 11.62 -11.17
N GLY A 82 -13.41 12.85 -10.86
CA GLY A 82 -14.28 13.15 -9.72
C GLY A 82 -13.64 12.95 -8.36
N TRP A 83 -12.30 12.90 -8.27
CA TRP A 83 -11.60 12.74 -7.00
C TRP A 83 -11.58 14.00 -6.17
N ILE A 84 -11.57 15.15 -6.83
CA ILE A 84 -11.69 16.47 -6.25
C ILE A 84 -12.71 17.30 -7.05
N PRO A 85 -13.39 18.26 -6.40
CA PRO A 85 -14.37 19.13 -7.06
C PRO A 85 -13.74 19.93 -8.21
N ASP A 86 -14.53 20.14 -9.27
CA ASP A 86 -14.17 21.09 -10.33
C ASP A 86 -14.44 22.53 -9.87
N GLY A 87 -13.82 23.51 -10.50
CA GLY A 87 -14.07 24.91 -10.23
C GLY A 87 -13.01 25.85 -10.81
N PRO A 88 -13.24 27.18 -10.69
CA PRO A 88 -12.29 28.18 -11.13
C PRO A 88 -11.02 28.13 -10.28
N ASN A 89 -9.89 28.56 -10.88
CA ASN A 89 -8.60 28.69 -10.21
C ASN A 89 -8.12 27.43 -9.47
N LEU A 90 -8.16 26.26 -10.14
CA LEU A 90 -7.71 24.98 -9.55
C LEU A 90 -6.31 25.07 -8.92
N ALA A 91 -5.38 25.78 -9.58
CA ALA A 91 -4.02 25.91 -9.06
C ALA A 91 -3.97 26.72 -7.74
N GLY A 92 -4.73 27.80 -7.65
CA GLY A 92 -4.79 28.61 -6.42
C GLY A 92 -5.53 27.95 -5.27
N ARG A 93 -6.39 26.96 -5.57
CA ARG A 93 -7.15 26.18 -4.58
C ARG A 93 -6.58 24.79 -4.35
N SER A 94 -5.41 24.51 -4.90
CA SER A 94 -4.82 23.16 -4.85
C SER A 94 -4.69 22.62 -3.43
N GLU A 95 -4.23 23.43 -2.49
CA GLU A 95 -4.12 23.05 -1.08
C GLU A 95 -5.48 22.71 -0.47
N GLU A 96 -6.48 23.58 -0.62
CA GLU A 96 -7.84 23.38 -0.09
C GLU A 96 -8.44 22.05 -0.62
N LEU A 97 -8.37 21.84 -1.94
CA LEU A 97 -8.93 20.66 -2.59
C LEU A 97 -8.24 19.36 -2.15
N LEU A 98 -6.91 19.39 -2.01
CA LEU A 98 -6.14 18.23 -1.59
C LEU A 98 -6.28 17.96 -0.10
N ARG A 99 -6.41 18.99 0.74
CA ARG A 99 -6.75 18.80 2.15
C ARG A 99 -8.11 18.11 2.30
N GLY A 100 -9.12 18.49 1.52
CA GLY A 100 -10.41 17.79 1.50
C GLY A 100 -10.30 16.32 1.09
N LEU A 101 -9.36 15.96 0.19
CA LEU A 101 -9.09 14.57 -0.13
C LEU A 101 -8.38 13.84 1.02
N ILE A 102 -7.40 14.49 1.65
CA ILE A 102 -6.67 13.96 2.81
C ILE A 102 -7.61 13.73 3.98
N ASP A 103 -8.54 14.66 4.24
CA ASP A 103 -9.53 14.53 5.31
C ASP A 103 -10.47 13.33 5.08
N ARG A 104 -10.90 13.08 3.84
CA ARG A 104 -11.67 11.88 3.49
C ARG A 104 -10.84 10.58 3.64
N ALA A 105 -9.56 10.64 3.34
CA ALA A 105 -8.63 9.58 3.67
C ALA A 105 -8.34 9.49 5.19
N GLN A 106 -9.02 10.34 6.02
CA GLN A 106 -8.90 10.45 7.48
C GLN A 106 -7.49 10.76 7.97
N GLY A 107 -6.77 11.63 7.25
CA GLY A 107 -5.42 12.00 7.61
C GLY A 107 -4.44 10.83 7.64
N GLY A 108 -4.90 9.65 7.18
CA GLY A 108 -4.19 8.40 7.30
C GLY A 108 -2.75 8.58 6.88
N ASN A 109 -1.87 8.22 7.71
CA ASN A 109 -0.39 8.21 7.68
C ASN A 109 0.24 8.78 6.40
N ALA A 110 -0.21 9.97 5.99
CA ALA A 110 0.41 10.76 4.93
C ALA A 110 1.94 10.84 5.09
N PRO A 111 2.49 10.90 6.32
CA PRO A 111 3.93 10.87 6.55
C PRO A 111 4.58 9.53 6.23
N ALA A 112 3.92 8.40 6.45
CA ALA A 112 4.50 7.10 6.10
C ALA A 112 4.67 6.94 4.60
N LEU A 113 3.72 7.43 3.81
CA LEU A 113 3.85 7.53 2.36
C LEU A 113 5.01 8.45 1.94
N TYR A 114 5.39 9.42 2.79
CA TYR A 114 6.55 10.29 2.56
C TYR A 114 7.88 9.60 2.81
N ARG A 115 7.99 8.77 3.84
CA ARG A 115 9.26 8.13 4.22
C ARG A 115 9.66 6.97 3.31
N LYS A 116 8.72 6.39 2.57
CA LYS A 116 8.95 5.16 1.79
C LYS A 116 9.23 5.33 0.31
N ASN A 117 9.35 6.55 -0.20
CA ASN A 117 9.86 6.75 -1.56
C ASN A 117 11.29 6.19 -1.78
N ASP A 118 11.98 5.77 -0.72
CA ASP A 118 13.36 5.26 -0.79
C ASP A 118 13.48 3.73 -0.68
N GLN A 119 12.40 2.97 -0.41
CA GLN A 119 12.54 1.55 -0.06
C GLN A 119 11.66 0.55 -0.85
N GLY A 120 10.76 1.00 -1.73
CA GLY A 120 9.94 0.11 -2.56
C GLY A 120 10.49 -0.07 -3.97
N ARG A 121 9.94 -1.03 -4.71
CA ARG A 121 10.17 -1.18 -6.16
C ARG A 121 9.56 -0.02 -6.95
N ILE A 122 10.08 1.18 -6.74
CA ILE A 122 9.58 2.37 -7.42
C ILE A 122 10.49 2.72 -8.58
N ASN A 123 9.91 2.83 -9.76
CA ASN A 123 10.60 3.31 -10.95
C ASN A 123 11.11 4.74 -10.72
N ALA A 124 12.38 5.03 -11.03
CA ALA A 124 12.96 6.38 -10.93
C ALA A 124 12.20 7.46 -11.72
N LYS A 125 11.29 7.08 -12.62
CA LYS A 125 10.42 7.97 -13.41
C LYS A 125 9.07 8.25 -12.76
N VAL A 126 8.79 7.69 -11.57
CA VAL A 126 7.52 7.87 -10.85
C VAL A 126 7.36 9.32 -10.43
N ASP A 127 6.15 9.84 -10.63
CA ASP A 127 5.73 11.11 -10.08
C ASP A 127 5.23 10.90 -8.63
N PRO A 128 5.97 11.35 -7.61
CA PRO A 128 5.63 11.09 -6.21
C PRO A 128 4.33 11.80 -5.79
N TYR A 129 3.96 12.90 -6.43
CA TYR A 129 2.71 13.62 -6.15
C TYR A 129 1.50 12.86 -6.70
N ALA A 130 1.63 12.31 -7.92
CA ALA A 130 0.59 11.47 -8.50
C ALA A 130 0.40 10.18 -7.66
N LEU A 131 1.49 9.58 -7.21
CA LEU A 131 1.46 8.39 -6.36
C LEU A 131 0.73 8.65 -5.04
N LYS A 132 1.06 9.74 -4.35
CA LYS A 132 0.38 10.16 -3.11
C LYS A 132 -1.12 10.39 -3.32
N ALA A 133 -1.48 11.14 -4.36
CA ALA A 133 -2.87 11.40 -4.68
C ALA A 133 -3.65 10.11 -4.92
N TRP A 134 -3.04 9.12 -5.57
CA TRP A 134 -3.65 7.83 -5.81
C TRP A 134 -3.87 7.05 -4.51
N CYS A 135 -2.86 6.99 -3.63
CA CYS A 135 -2.99 6.33 -2.33
C CYS A 135 -4.06 7.00 -1.44
N TRP A 136 -4.10 8.33 -1.38
CA TRP A 136 -5.17 9.04 -0.65
C TRP A 136 -6.55 8.73 -1.21
N GLN A 137 -6.70 8.65 -2.53
CA GLN A 137 -7.99 8.30 -3.13
C GLN A 137 -8.38 6.85 -2.83
N VAL A 138 -7.44 5.89 -2.80
CA VAL A 138 -7.72 4.52 -2.36
C VAL A 138 -8.26 4.51 -0.94
N MET A 139 -7.57 5.19 -0.01
CA MET A 139 -7.98 5.27 1.39
C MET A 139 -9.33 5.98 1.56
N ALA A 140 -9.54 7.11 0.87
CA ALA A 140 -10.82 7.83 0.87
C ALA A 140 -11.96 6.94 0.38
N THR A 141 -11.74 6.21 -0.73
CA THR A 141 -12.76 5.29 -1.28
C THR A 141 -13.09 4.15 -0.32
N ALA A 142 -12.10 3.63 0.40
CA ALA A 142 -12.30 2.59 1.41
C ALA A 142 -13.09 3.13 2.63
N ASN A 143 -12.81 4.37 3.06
CA ASN A 143 -13.48 5.01 4.18
C ASN A 143 -14.91 5.48 3.88
N GLU A 144 -15.24 5.76 2.62
CA GLU A 144 -16.60 6.12 2.19
C GLU A 144 -17.59 4.96 2.33
N ARG A 145 -17.10 3.73 2.51
CA ARG A 145 -17.92 2.54 2.68
C ARG A 145 -17.89 2.07 4.13
N LEU A 146 -19.04 1.73 4.66
CA LEU A 146 -19.10 1.03 5.95
C LEU A 146 -18.40 -0.32 5.80
N PRO A 147 -17.53 -0.70 6.75
CA PRO A 147 -16.91 -2.01 6.72
C PRO A 147 -17.98 -3.11 6.86
N VAL A 148 -17.88 -4.14 6.05
CA VAL A 148 -18.78 -5.33 6.12
C VAL A 148 -18.46 -6.11 7.39
N ALA A 149 -17.18 -6.20 7.76
CA ALA A 149 -16.69 -6.86 8.97
C ALA A 149 -15.45 -6.13 9.53
N ASN A 150 -15.10 -6.44 10.77
CA ASN A 150 -13.86 -5.99 11.37
C ASN A 150 -12.69 -6.85 10.87
N TYR A 151 -11.56 -6.21 10.63
CA TYR A 151 -10.33 -6.92 10.32
C TYR A 151 -9.75 -7.56 11.59
N GLU A 152 -9.44 -8.84 11.52
CA GLU A 152 -8.75 -9.56 12.57
C GLU A 152 -7.28 -9.79 12.18
N PRO A 153 -6.31 -9.19 12.91
CA PRO A 153 -4.89 -9.43 12.64
C PRO A 153 -4.55 -10.92 12.66
N GLY A 154 -3.81 -11.38 11.64
CA GLY A 154 -3.43 -12.79 11.51
C GLY A 154 -4.39 -13.65 10.68
N VAL A 155 -5.52 -13.12 10.23
CA VAL A 155 -6.44 -13.86 9.32
C VAL A 155 -5.79 -14.15 7.98
N VAL A 156 -4.91 -13.27 7.50
CA VAL A 156 -4.23 -13.46 6.22
C VAL A 156 -3.04 -14.40 6.41
N THR A 157 -3.28 -15.66 6.15
CA THR A 157 -2.30 -16.76 6.17
C THR A 157 -2.05 -17.27 4.75
N LEU A 158 -1.09 -18.18 4.56
CA LEU A 158 -0.88 -18.83 3.26
C LEU A 158 -2.12 -19.63 2.83
N ASP A 159 -2.81 -20.28 3.76
CA ASP A 159 -4.06 -20.99 3.48
C ASP A 159 -5.17 -20.03 3.02
N PHE A 160 -5.24 -18.84 3.59
CA PHE A 160 -6.16 -17.81 3.13
C PHE A 160 -5.83 -17.35 1.71
N LEU A 161 -4.55 -17.13 1.40
CA LEU A 161 -4.11 -16.81 0.03
C LEU A 161 -4.47 -17.93 -0.96
N ASN A 162 -4.31 -19.19 -0.56
CA ASN A 162 -4.72 -20.35 -1.37
C ASN A 162 -6.23 -20.35 -1.65
N GLN A 163 -7.06 -20.04 -0.65
CA GLN A 163 -8.52 -19.93 -0.84
C GLN A 163 -8.85 -18.82 -1.84
N VAL A 164 -8.21 -17.66 -1.72
CA VAL A 164 -8.38 -16.55 -2.66
C VAL A 164 -7.91 -16.95 -4.07
N ALA A 165 -6.77 -17.64 -4.20
CA ALA A 165 -6.24 -18.12 -5.48
C ALA A 165 -7.21 -19.04 -6.21
N GLN A 166 -7.89 -19.95 -5.47
CA GLN A 166 -8.85 -20.90 -6.05
C GLN A 166 -10.12 -20.23 -6.61
N LEU A 167 -10.45 -19.00 -6.18
CA LEU A 167 -11.54 -18.23 -6.80
C LEU A 167 -11.23 -17.89 -8.26
N SER A 168 -9.95 -17.94 -8.66
CA SER A 168 -9.55 -17.67 -10.04
C SER A 168 -10.20 -18.55 -11.08
N ARG A 169 -10.59 -19.79 -10.73
CA ARG A 169 -11.30 -20.72 -11.63
C ARG A 169 -12.70 -20.25 -12.02
N LEU A 170 -13.29 -19.34 -11.25
CA LEU A 170 -14.63 -18.82 -11.50
C LEU A 170 -14.56 -17.69 -12.54
N GLY A 171 -15.57 -17.64 -13.42
CA GLY A 171 -15.60 -16.60 -14.46
C GLY A 171 -15.70 -15.18 -13.90
N ASP A 172 -16.33 -15.03 -12.74
CA ASP A 172 -16.49 -13.80 -11.93
C ASP A 172 -15.62 -13.81 -10.67
N GLY A 173 -14.60 -14.66 -10.63
CA GLY A 173 -13.68 -14.84 -9.51
C GLY A 173 -13.12 -13.54 -8.93
N PRO A 174 -12.71 -12.53 -9.71
CA PRO A 174 -12.29 -11.24 -9.18
C PRO A 174 -13.32 -10.53 -8.31
N ARG A 175 -14.63 -10.65 -8.61
CA ARG A 175 -15.69 -10.12 -7.75
C ARG A 175 -15.82 -10.91 -6.47
N HIS A 176 -15.81 -12.23 -6.55
CA HIS A 176 -15.83 -13.10 -5.38
C HIS A 176 -14.62 -12.88 -4.46
N ALA A 177 -13.43 -12.64 -5.03
CA ALA A 177 -12.26 -12.28 -4.23
C ALA A 177 -12.48 -10.97 -3.48
N LYS A 178 -13.06 -9.97 -4.15
CA LYS A 178 -13.40 -8.69 -3.51
C LYS A 178 -14.39 -8.89 -2.36
N ASP A 179 -15.47 -9.65 -2.58
CA ASP A 179 -16.49 -9.91 -1.56
C ASP A 179 -15.88 -10.67 -0.37
N LEU A 180 -15.10 -11.72 -0.62
CA LEU A 180 -14.41 -12.49 0.43
C LEU A 180 -13.47 -11.61 1.26
N LEU A 181 -12.72 -10.72 0.63
CA LEU A 181 -11.83 -9.80 1.35
C LEU A 181 -12.61 -8.80 2.19
N GLU A 182 -13.69 -8.23 1.68
CA GLU A 182 -14.57 -7.32 2.42
C GLU A 182 -15.23 -8.01 3.62
N GLU A 183 -15.60 -9.30 3.51
CA GLU A 183 -16.10 -10.14 4.62
C GLU A 183 -15.04 -10.34 5.73
N HIS A 184 -13.75 -10.18 5.42
CA HIS A 184 -12.65 -10.24 6.39
C HIS A 184 -12.11 -8.86 6.79
N GLY A 185 -12.85 -7.80 6.48
CA GLY A 185 -12.47 -6.43 6.86
C GLY A 185 -11.31 -5.86 6.04
N ILE A 186 -11.06 -6.40 4.85
CA ILE A 186 -10.00 -5.97 3.92
C ILE A 186 -10.66 -5.38 2.65
N PRO A 187 -10.94 -4.08 2.58
CA PRO A 187 -11.48 -3.46 1.38
C PRO A 187 -10.54 -3.63 0.18
N LEU A 188 -11.10 -4.08 -0.96
CA LEU A 188 -10.41 -4.07 -2.25
C LEU A 188 -10.93 -2.92 -3.10
N VAL A 189 -10.05 -1.95 -3.37
CA VAL A 189 -10.35 -0.77 -4.19
C VAL A 189 -9.70 -0.92 -5.56
N ILE A 190 -10.53 -0.94 -6.60
CA ILE A 190 -10.06 -0.92 -7.99
C ILE A 190 -10.10 0.52 -8.46
N LEU A 191 -8.92 1.07 -8.77
CA LEU A 191 -8.77 2.49 -9.11
C LEU A 191 -7.73 2.69 -10.21
N PRO A 192 -8.11 3.27 -11.38
CA PRO A 192 -7.16 3.48 -12.46
C PRO A 192 -5.93 4.29 -12.00
N HIS A 193 -4.75 3.90 -12.49
CA HIS A 193 -3.51 4.59 -12.16
C HIS A 193 -3.49 6.04 -12.67
N LEU A 194 -2.86 6.94 -11.92
CA LEU A 194 -2.58 8.30 -12.43
C LEU A 194 -1.39 8.29 -13.40
N PRO A 195 -1.30 9.26 -14.31
CA PRO A 195 -0.16 9.37 -15.22
C PRO A 195 1.16 9.36 -14.44
N ARG A 196 2.14 8.59 -14.93
CA ARG A 196 3.49 8.47 -14.34
C ARG A 196 3.55 7.87 -12.94
N THR A 197 2.54 7.13 -12.48
CA THR A 197 2.66 6.36 -11.23
C THR A 197 3.33 5.02 -11.42
N TYR A 198 3.22 4.40 -12.61
CA TYR A 198 3.75 3.06 -12.92
C TYR A 198 3.40 1.99 -11.88
N LEU A 199 2.26 2.16 -11.23
CA LEU A 199 1.79 1.38 -10.10
C LEU A 199 0.92 0.22 -10.57
N ASP A 200 1.08 -0.97 -10.00
CA ASP A 200 0.21 -2.13 -10.18
C ASP A 200 -0.73 -2.30 -8.99
N GLY A 201 -0.23 -2.19 -7.77
CA GLY A 201 -1.00 -2.28 -6.54
C GLY A 201 -0.38 -1.54 -5.38
N ALA A 202 -1.10 -1.51 -4.26
CA ALA A 202 -0.61 -1.06 -2.97
C ALA A 202 -1.42 -1.67 -1.83
N ALA A 203 -0.73 -2.13 -0.78
CA ALA A 203 -1.31 -2.45 0.50
C ALA A 203 -1.08 -1.28 1.48
N LEU A 204 -2.16 -0.68 1.97
CA LEU A 204 -2.13 0.50 2.83
C LEU A 204 -2.84 0.20 4.15
N ARG A 205 -2.52 0.95 5.21
CA ARG A 205 -3.21 0.90 6.48
C ARG A 205 -4.07 2.15 6.66
N LEU A 206 -5.33 1.96 6.98
CA LEU A 206 -6.24 3.04 7.36
C LEU A 206 -5.95 3.51 8.79
N GLN A 207 -6.46 4.68 9.16
CA GLN A 207 -6.24 5.25 10.50
C GLN A 207 -6.80 4.38 11.63
N ASP A 208 -7.88 3.64 11.38
CA ASP A 208 -8.49 2.70 12.32
C ASP A 208 -7.73 1.36 12.42
N GLY A 209 -6.60 1.22 11.73
CA GLY A 209 -5.74 0.05 11.73
C GLY A 209 -6.11 -1.02 10.70
N ARG A 210 -7.25 -0.90 10.01
CA ARG A 210 -7.63 -1.84 8.95
C ARG A 210 -6.69 -1.73 7.75
N PRO A 211 -6.32 -2.85 7.12
CA PRO A 211 -5.65 -2.82 5.82
C PRO A 211 -6.64 -2.46 4.72
N VAL A 212 -6.15 -1.88 3.63
CA VAL A 212 -6.86 -1.71 2.36
C VAL A 212 -5.92 -2.06 1.22
N ILE A 213 -6.43 -2.76 0.23
CA ILE A 213 -5.70 -3.08 -1.00
C ILE A 213 -6.24 -2.23 -2.13
N GLY A 214 -5.35 -1.50 -2.81
CA GLY A 214 -5.65 -0.81 -4.05
C GLY A 214 -5.01 -1.50 -5.25
N LEU A 215 -5.76 -1.76 -6.32
CA LEU A 215 -5.22 -2.28 -7.58
C LEU A 215 -5.56 -1.35 -8.75
N THR A 216 -4.59 -1.14 -9.65
CA THR A 216 -4.77 -0.23 -10.78
C THR A 216 -5.36 -0.89 -12.02
N LEU A 217 -5.24 -2.20 -12.13
CA LEU A 217 -5.52 -2.99 -13.33
C LEU A 217 -4.81 -2.43 -14.58
N ARG A 218 -3.59 -1.88 -14.41
CA ARG A 218 -2.77 -1.34 -15.52
C ARG A 218 -2.64 -2.36 -16.64
N TYR A 219 -2.40 -3.60 -16.29
CA TYR A 219 -2.48 -4.75 -17.18
C TYR A 219 -3.81 -5.47 -16.96
N ASP A 220 -4.73 -5.34 -17.91
CA ASP A 220 -6.03 -6.00 -17.87
C ASP A 220 -5.91 -7.46 -18.33
N ARG A 221 -5.32 -8.29 -17.45
CA ARG A 221 -5.09 -9.73 -17.66
C ARG A 221 -5.36 -10.51 -16.39
N ILE A 222 -5.86 -11.74 -16.54
CA ILE A 222 -6.19 -12.60 -15.41
C ILE A 222 -4.92 -12.97 -14.61
N ASP A 223 -3.84 -13.37 -15.27
CA ASP A 223 -2.58 -13.73 -14.61
C ASP A 223 -2.01 -12.58 -13.76
N ASN A 224 -2.06 -11.36 -14.30
CA ASN A 224 -1.54 -10.18 -13.59
C ASN A 224 -2.41 -9.81 -12.39
N PHE A 225 -3.74 -9.86 -12.55
CA PHE A 225 -4.66 -9.53 -11.46
C PHE A 225 -4.44 -10.43 -10.24
N TRP A 226 -4.41 -11.74 -10.44
CA TRP A 226 -4.28 -12.69 -9.34
C TRP A 226 -2.92 -12.58 -8.65
N PHE A 227 -1.85 -12.41 -9.44
CA PHE A 227 -0.53 -12.21 -8.86
C PHE A 227 -0.46 -10.93 -8.04
N CYS A 228 -0.90 -9.78 -8.59
CA CYS A 228 -0.92 -8.50 -7.87
C CYS A 228 -1.76 -8.59 -6.59
N LEU A 229 -2.97 -9.18 -6.66
CA LEU A 229 -3.84 -9.29 -5.50
C LEU A 229 -3.19 -10.10 -4.37
N LEU A 230 -2.61 -11.26 -4.67
CA LEU A 230 -1.98 -12.11 -3.66
C LEU A 230 -0.68 -11.52 -3.12
N HIS A 231 0.07 -10.79 -3.95
CA HIS A 231 1.24 -10.05 -3.51
C HIS A 231 0.87 -8.97 -2.49
N GLU A 232 -0.16 -8.17 -2.75
CA GLU A 232 -0.64 -7.16 -1.79
C GLU A 232 -1.22 -7.81 -0.52
N LEU A 233 -1.91 -8.94 -0.64
CA LEU A 233 -2.36 -9.72 0.51
C LEU A 233 -1.20 -10.26 1.35
N ALA A 234 -0.10 -10.69 0.73
CA ALA A 234 1.09 -11.11 1.46
C ALA A 234 1.69 -9.95 2.28
N HIS A 235 1.69 -8.72 1.74
CA HIS A 235 2.06 -7.55 2.53
C HIS A 235 1.11 -7.33 3.71
N VAL A 236 -0.19 -7.49 3.54
CA VAL A 236 -1.15 -7.41 4.66
C VAL A 236 -0.83 -8.44 5.74
N GLY A 237 -0.62 -9.71 5.36
CA GLY A 237 -0.39 -10.79 6.31
C GLY A 237 0.95 -10.74 7.02
N ARG A 238 2.01 -10.31 6.33
CA ARG A 238 3.39 -10.39 6.82
C ARG A 238 3.96 -9.08 7.33
N HIS A 239 3.57 -7.96 6.75
CA HIS A 239 4.30 -6.72 6.90
C HIS A 239 3.48 -5.57 7.50
N LEU A 240 2.15 -5.55 7.28
CA LEU A 240 1.31 -4.49 7.83
C LEU A 240 0.93 -4.68 9.31
N ASN A 241 1.15 -5.86 9.90
CA ASN A 241 0.82 -6.12 11.31
C ASN A 241 1.83 -5.53 12.31
N GLY A 242 2.96 -4.98 11.85
CA GLY A 242 3.99 -4.34 12.67
C GLY A 242 3.83 -2.82 12.74
N SER A 243 4.45 -2.20 13.74
CA SER A 243 4.44 -0.74 13.96
C SER A 243 5.30 0.06 12.97
N GLU A 244 6.06 -0.60 12.10
CA GLU A 244 7.11 0.07 11.31
C GLU A 244 6.69 0.52 9.91
N SER A 245 5.57 0.03 9.39
CA SER A 245 5.16 0.30 8.00
C SER A 245 3.67 0.39 7.83
N ASP A 246 3.21 1.52 7.29
CA ASP A 246 1.80 1.77 7.05
C ASP A 246 1.42 1.67 5.57
N ALA A 247 2.39 1.42 4.68
CA ALA A 247 2.14 1.30 3.24
C ALA A 247 3.21 0.46 2.54
N PHE A 248 2.78 -0.37 1.60
CA PHE A 248 3.60 -1.03 0.57
C PHE A 248 3.04 -0.60 -0.79
N ILE A 249 3.92 -0.24 -1.71
CA ILE A 249 3.54 0.35 -3.01
C ILE A 249 4.45 -0.24 -4.07
N ASP A 250 3.88 -0.91 -5.06
CA ASP A 250 4.65 -1.73 -5.99
C ASP A 250 4.44 -1.43 -7.47
N ASP A 251 5.56 -1.35 -8.18
CA ASP A 251 5.65 -1.55 -9.64
C ASP A 251 6.20 -2.94 -9.91
N LEU A 252 5.31 -3.91 -10.10
CA LEU A 252 5.67 -5.31 -10.32
C LEU A 252 6.44 -5.54 -11.63
N THR A 253 6.47 -4.55 -12.55
CA THR A 253 7.31 -4.64 -13.75
C THR A 253 8.79 -4.54 -13.44
N LEU A 254 9.15 -4.05 -12.24
CA LEU A 254 10.53 -3.98 -11.79
C LEU A 254 11.03 -5.29 -11.16
N ARG A 255 10.20 -6.33 -11.12
CA ARG A 255 10.68 -7.68 -10.76
C ARG A 255 11.80 -8.08 -11.72
N LYS A 256 13.00 -8.16 -11.19
CA LYS A 256 14.13 -8.68 -11.96
C LYS A 256 13.95 -10.18 -12.11
N SER A 257 14.02 -10.66 -13.35
CA SER A 257 13.90 -12.08 -13.70
C SER A 257 15.08 -12.95 -13.22
N ASP A 258 16.10 -12.36 -12.64
CA ASP A 258 17.39 -12.95 -12.28
C ASP A 258 17.94 -12.51 -10.92
N GLY A 259 17.21 -11.67 -10.19
CA GLY A 259 17.61 -11.18 -8.89
C GLY A 259 16.45 -11.11 -7.91
N ARG A 260 16.69 -11.50 -6.67
CA ARG A 260 15.78 -11.20 -5.56
C ARG A 260 15.66 -9.69 -5.42
N PRO A 261 14.48 -9.17 -5.04
CA PRO A 261 14.32 -7.75 -4.73
C PRO A 261 15.35 -7.29 -3.70
N GLU A 262 15.75 -6.03 -3.76
CA GLU A 262 16.65 -5.44 -2.76
C GLU A 262 15.96 -5.39 -1.37
N ASP A 263 14.64 -5.18 -1.33
CA ASP A 263 13.87 -5.26 -0.08
C ASP A 263 13.45 -6.72 0.18
N PRO A 264 13.88 -7.31 1.32
CA PRO A 264 13.50 -8.67 1.70
C PRO A 264 11.98 -8.87 1.82
N ARG A 265 11.22 -7.83 2.14
CA ARG A 265 9.75 -7.89 2.28
C ARG A 265 9.08 -8.10 0.95
N GLU A 266 9.59 -7.47 -0.11
CA GLU A 266 9.13 -7.68 -1.48
C GLU A 266 9.40 -9.13 -1.94
N ALA A 267 10.56 -9.68 -1.58
CA ALA A 267 10.89 -11.08 -1.87
C ALA A 267 9.94 -12.04 -1.15
N GLN A 268 9.61 -11.76 0.11
CA GLN A 268 8.66 -12.57 0.89
C GLN A 268 7.23 -12.46 0.35
N ALA A 269 6.81 -11.28 -0.10
CA ALA A 269 5.50 -11.10 -0.72
C ALA A 269 5.40 -11.85 -2.06
N ASP A 270 6.45 -11.80 -2.88
CA ASP A 270 6.54 -12.58 -4.11
C ASP A 270 6.46 -14.09 -3.83
N GLU A 271 7.25 -14.58 -2.87
CA GLU A 271 7.29 -15.98 -2.48
C GLU A 271 5.92 -16.48 -2.01
N TRP A 272 5.23 -15.73 -1.17
CA TRP A 272 3.89 -16.08 -0.70
C TRP A 272 2.85 -16.08 -1.82
N ALA A 273 2.89 -15.10 -2.69
CA ALA A 273 1.99 -15.03 -3.84
C ALA A 273 2.24 -16.19 -4.82
N GLU A 274 3.50 -16.51 -5.09
CA GLU A 274 3.89 -17.62 -5.97
C GLU A 274 3.49 -18.97 -5.38
N GLU A 275 3.76 -19.19 -4.09
CA GLU A 275 3.41 -20.42 -3.39
C GLU A 275 1.89 -20.64 -3.32
N ALA A 276 1.13 -19.58 -3.06
CA ALA A 276 -0.33 -19.65 -3.01
C ALA A 276 -0.97 -19.91 -4.39
N LEU A 277 -0.38 -19.41 -5.47
CA LEU A 277 -0.86 -19.63 -6.83
C LEU A 277 -0.47 -21.00 -7.36
N ILE A 278 0.79 -21.38 -7.22
CA ILE A 278 1.35 -22.64 -7.70
C ILE A 278 2.40 -23.11 -6.71
N PRO A 279 2.11 -24.10 -5.86
CA PRO A 279 3.07 -24.62 -4.88
C PRO A 279 4.40 -25.00 -5.53
N SER A 280 5.49 -24.65 -4.88
CA SER A 280 6.85 -24.84 -5.40
C SER A 280 7.15 -26.29 -5.73
N GLU A 281 6.71 -27.23 -4.87
CA GLU A 281 6.89 -28.67 -5.10
C GLU A 281 6.19 -29.12 -6.39
N VAL A 282 4.96 -28.66 -6.64
CA VAL A 282 4.21 -28.98 -7.85
C VAL A 282 4.86 -28.35 -9.08
N TRP A 283 5.33 -27.09 -8.93
CA TRP A 283 5.99 -26.38 -10.02
C TRP A 283 7.31 -27.02 -10.42
N GLU A 284 8.08 -27.52 -9.49
CA GLU A 284 9.36 -28.21 -9.73
C GLU A 284 9.16 -29.60 -10.35
N ALA A 285 8.10 -30.30 -9.96
CA ALA A 285 7.78 -31.63 -10.47
C ALA A 285 7.20 -31.64 -11.88
N THR A 286 6.70 -30.49 -12.38
CA THR A 286 6.02 -30.44 -13.68
C THR A 286 6.98 -30.21 -14.85
N ASP A 287 6.73 -30.89 -15.96
CA ASP A 287 7.43 -30.65 -17.23
C ASP A 287 7.05 -29.32 -17.91
N MET A 288 6.05 -28.62 -17.40
CA MET A 288 5.56 -27.36 -17.98
C MET A 288 6.62 -26.27 -18.02
N ARG A 289 7.61 -26.32 -17.14
CA ARG A 289 8.75 -25.40 -17.15
C ARG A 289 9.60 -25.56 -18.41
N ASN A 290 9.81 -26.81 -18.85
CA ASN A 290 10.71 -27.17 -19.97
C ASN A 290 9.97 -27.33 -21.29
N SER A 291 8.79 -27.93 -21.27
CA SER A 291 7.99 -28.26 -22.44
C SER A 291 6.51 -27.89 -22.28
N PRO A 292 6.19 -26.57 -22.28
CA PRO A 292 4.83 -26.13 -22.06
C PRO A 292 3.90 -26.53 -23.21
N THR A 293 2.83 -27.26 -22.88
CA THR A 293 1.78 -27.63 -23.83
C THR A 293 0.43 -27.10 -23.34
N ALA A 294 -0.51 -26.87 -24.26
CA ALA A 294 -1.87 -26.45 -23.90
C ALA A 294 -2.59 -27.49 -23.02
N ILE A 295 -2.40 -28.76 -23.33
CA ILE A 295 -3.04 -29.88 -22.58
C ILE A 295 -2.45 -29.94 -21.16
N GLY A 296 -1.12 -29.92 -21.02
CA GLY A 296 -0.46 -29.95 -19.72
C GLY A 296 -0.83 -28.73 -18.87
N LEU A 297 -0.94 -27.55 -19.47
CA LEU A 297 -1.38 -26.32 -18.80
C LEU A 297 -2.80 -26.46 -18.24
N LEU A 298 -3.77 -26.97 -19.03
CA LEU A 298 -5.14 -27.16 -18.60
C LEU A 298 -5.25 -28.27 -17.54
N SER A 299 -4.46 -29.34 -17.66
CA SER A 299 -4.42 -30.41 -16.65
C SER A 299 -3.93 -29.90 -15.31
N LEU A 300 -2.79 -29.17 -15.29
CA LEU A 300 -2.22 -28.62 -14.08
C LEU A 300 -3.14 -27.55 -13.45
N ALA A 301 -3.79 -26.71 -14.25
CA ALA A 301 -4.76 -25.74 -13.77
C ALA A 301 -5.95 -26.39 -13.08
N ASN A 302 -6.45 -27.50 -13.63
CA ASN A 302 -7.55 -28.27 -13.04
C ASN A 302 -7.12 -28.96 -11.74
N GLU A 303 -5.93 -29.53 -11.69
CA GLU A 303 -5.34 -30.13 -10.47
C GLU A 303 -5.22 -29.13 -9.34
N LEU A 304 -4.65 -27.97 -9.62
CA LEU A 304 -4.47 -26.89 -8.65
C LEU A 304 -5.76 -26.09 -8.36
N LYS A 305 -6.82 -26.32 -9.12
CA LYS A 305 -8.11 -25.60 -9.05
C LYS A 305 -7.95 -24.09 -9.23
N ILE A 306 -7.10 -23.67 -10.17
CA ILE A 306 -6.84 -22.26 -10.51
C ILE A 306 -7.11 -21.99 -11.99
N HIS A 307 -7.18 -20.71 -12.37
CA HIS A 307 -7.37 -20.34 -13.76
C HIS A 307 -6.10 -20.64 -14.60
N PRO A 308 -6.21 -21.22 -15.81
CA PRO A 308 -5.08 -21.54 -16.68
C PRO A 308 -4.15 -20.35 -16.99
N ALA A 309 -4.68 -19.13 -16.99
CA ALA A 309 -3.90 -17.91 -17.19
C ALA A 309 -2.75 -17.76 -16.18
N ILE A 310 -2.92 -18.22 -14.94
CA ILE A 310 -1.92 -18.12 -13.87
C ILE A 310 -0.66 -18.92 -14.26
N ILE A 311 -0.85 -20.16 -14.70
CA ILE A 311 0.24 -21.02 -15.15
C ILE A 311 0.91 -20.43 -16.41
N ALA A 312 0.08 -19.97 -17.37
CA ALA A 312 0.59 -19.31 -18.58
C ALA A 312 1.41 -18.06 -18.24
N GLY A 313 0.96 -17.27 -17.29
CA GLY A 313 1.65 -16.08 -16.80
C GLY A 313 3.02 -16.41 -16.20
N ARG A 314 3.09 -17.42 -15.33
CA ARG A 314 4.35 -17.87 -14.72
C ARG A 314 5.34 -18.37 -15.76
N ILE A 315 4.93 -19.24 -16.70
CA ILE A 315 5.78 -19.72 -17.79
C ILE A 315 6.34 -18.56 -18.62
N ARG A 316 5.49 -17.60 -18.97
CA ARG A 316 5.87 -16.40 -19.76
C ARG A 316 6.87 -15.53 -19.03
N PHE A 317 6.70 -15.36 -17.72
CA PHE A 317 7.59 -14.59 -16.87
C PHE A 317 8.96 -15.26 -16.73
N GLU A 318 9.02 -16.55 -16.37
CA GLU A 318 10.28 -17.27 -16.18
C GLU A 318 11.08 -17.39 -17.50
N ARG A 319 10.39 -17.57 -18.62
CA ARG A 319 11.03 -17.67 -19.95
C ARG A 319 11.29 -16.32 -20.61
N LYS A 320 10.90 -15.21 -20.01
CA LYS A 320 10.96 -13.87 -20.61
C LYS A 320 10.34 -13.81 -22.01
N ASN A 321 9.35 -14.66 -22.27
CA ASN A 321 8.71 -14.80 -23.57
C ASN A 321 7.20 -14.56 -23.47
N TYR A 322 6.80 -13.31 -23.64
CA TYR A 322 5.42 -12.86 -23.51
C TYR A 322 4.53 -13.18 -24.73
N ARG A 323 5.07 -13.79 -25.77
CA ARG A 323 4.30 -14.32 -26.91
C ARG A 323 3.78 -15.73 -26.66
N LEU A 324 4.47 -16.48 -25.80
CA LEU A 324 4.13 -17.85 -25.46
C LEU A 324 2.80 -17.91 -24.73
N LEU A 325 1.91 -18.84 -25.09
CA LEU A 325 0.62 -19.08 -24.42
C LEU A 325 -0.26 -17.82 -24.25
N SER A 326 -0.10 -16.82 -25.13
CA SER A 326 -0.81 -15.53 -25.03
C SER A 326 -2.33 -15.66 -25.07
N GLN A 327 -2.87 -16.70 -25.70
CA GLN A 327 -4.30 -17.00 -25.76
C GLN A 327 -4.90 -17.38 -24.40
N PHE A 328 -4.07 -17.77 -23.42
CA PHE A 328 -4.54 -18.20 -22.10
C PHE A 328 -4.56 -17.09 -21.04
N VAL A 329 -3.95 -15.93 -21.25
CA VAL A 329 -3.79 -14.90 -20.21
C VAL A 329 -5.04 -14.06 -19.92
N GLY A 330 -6.11 -14.24 -20.69
CA GLY A 330 -7.39 -13.56 -20.44
C GLY A 330 -7.31 -12.04 -20.53
N ALA A 331 -6.68 -11.52 -21.59
CA ALA A 331 -6.63 -10.07 -21.81
C ALA A 331 -8.03 -9.45 -21.95
N GLY A 332 -8.25 -8.27 -21.36
CA GLY A 332 -9.52 -7.56 -21.41
C GLY A 332 -10.63 -8.15 -20.54
N GLN A 333 -10.31 -9.06 -19.63
CA GLN A 333 -11.34 -9.79 -18.88
C GLN A 333 -11.56 -9.30 -17.45
N ILE A 334 -10.64 -8.52 -16.88
CA ILE A 334 -10.73 -8.10 -15.48
C ILE A 334 -11.50 -6.79 -15.33
N ARG A 335 -11.14 -5.75 -16.08
CA ARG A 335 -11.77 -4.42 -15.96
C ARG A 335 -13.28 -4.49 -16.10
N ARG A 336 -13.78 -5.23 -17.10
CA ARG A 336 -15.22 -5.41 -17.35
C ARG A 336 -16.00 -5.99 -16.16
N GLN A 337 -15.33 -6.65 -15.22
CA GLN A 337 -15.97 -7.18 -14.03
C GLN A 337 -16.24 -6.11 -12.97
N PHE A 338 -15.48 -5.01 -13.02
CA PHE A 338 -15.57 -3.91 -12.06
C PHE A 338 -16.20 -2.64 -12.66
N ASP A 339 -16.40 -2.61 -13.99
CA ASP A 339 -17.11 -1.51 -14.63
C ASP A 339 -18.58 -1.52 -14.23
N ALA A 340 -19.08 -0.38 -13.75
CA ALA A 340 -20.52 -0.19 -13.59
C ALA A 340 -21.20 -0.14 -14.97
N PRO A 341 -22.40 -0.68 -15.16
CA PRO A 341 -23.07 -0.74 -16.45
C PRO A 341 -23.31 0.61 -17.14
N ASN A 342 -23.07 1.73 -16.46
CA ASN A 342 -23.26 3.10 -16.96
C ASN A 342 -22.08 4.05 -16.63
N SER A 343 -20.90 3.56 -16.30
CA SER A 343 -19.78 4.43 -16.00
C SER A 343 -19.00 4.78 -17.27
N ASP A 344 -19.01 6.05 -17.66
CA ASP A 344 -18.00 6.65 -18.55
C ASP A 344 -16.58 6.64 -17.95
N SER A 345 -16.30 5.74 -17.01
CA SER A 345 -14.99 5.57 -16.40
C SER A 345 -14.02 5.05 -17.45
N LYS A 346 -13.38 5.95 -18.14
CA LYS A 346 -12.25 5.63 -19.02
C LYS A 346 -11.05 5.25 -18.15
N TRP A 347 -10.72 3.98 -18.18
CA TRP A 347 -9.46 3.40 -17.66
C TRP A 347 -8.23 4.11 -18.21
#